data_4ea073aa2f50d28e0f016c14db699c72
#
_entry.id   4ea073aa2f50d28e0f016c14db699c72
#
_cell.length_a   1.000
_cell.length_b   1.000
_cell.length_c   1.000
_cell.angle_alpha   90.00
_cell.angle_beta   90.00
_cell.angle_gamma   90.00
#
_symmetry.space_group_name_H-M   'P 1'
#
loop_
_entity.id
_entity.type
_entity.pdbx_description
1 polymer ?
#
loop_
_entity_poly.entity_id
_entity_poly.type
_entity_poly.pdbx_seq_one_letter_code
_entity_poly.pdbx_strand_id
1 'polypeptide(L)'
;MNLNEMITEKEAVEYIKEKRKIFANSKQISAKNLNSNTLSVNGYANNLFLIKDENNNKVVLKQVLSYVRKAALENVEIPLPKKRIYSEFYSLKFWRNTCPGYVPEVYLFDDNNNIIIFEYIEKMFLLRSALIRRKRFENIDDKIASFLAKTAFYSSKYFLKEKEFNRLSNFFNKSDTINVWDDLIFIRAVLKPENRSINPFIKDKILEYRQDQKIIRKTKEIRSIFKNKKISLMHGDFHSSNIFVDENKIKIFDTEFAGFGLPSFDMGRLIGNLFLNYSSLLGMDYNVHRKKYQKYILKFVSNMYNSFKDKFSKLIYRKADLSFMNLEEYFSEYLYQTLSFISLTIISRLYDEGLCLDLKKIENIEKRTIAQEFAIIISKEIFYNNKKIKDIEELINMVILPQKG
;
A
#
# COMPACT_ATOMS: atom_id res chain seq x y z
N MET A 1 -23.14 -16.07 -17.87
CA MET A 1 -23.21 -14.61 -18.14
C MET A 1 -21.82 -14.14 -18.53
N ASN A 2 -21.66 -13.41 -19.60
CA ASN A 2 -20.37 -12.87 -20.05
C ASN A 2 -20.35 -11.38 -19.74
N LEU A 3 -19.62 -10.98 -18.72
CA LEU A 3 -19.63 -9.63 -18.13
C LEU A 3 -18.37 -8.85 -18.54
N ASN A 4 -18.26 -8.49 -19.81
CA ASN A 4 -17.09 -7.74 -20.32
C ASN A 4 -17.11 -6.24 -19.98
N GLU A 5 -18.26 -5.70 -19.62
CA GLU A 5 -18.47 -4.31 -19.24
C GLU A 5 -18.66 -4.16 -17.73
N MET A 6 -18.62 -2.92 -17.25
CA MET A 6 -18.84 -2.61 -15.84
C MET A 6 -20.28 -3.00 -15.44
N ILE A 7 -20.40 -3.97 -14.54
CA ILE A 7 -21.71 -4.48 -14.11
C ILE A 7 -22.43 -3.50 -13.16
N THR A 8 -23.75 -3.58 -13.18
CA THR A 8 -24.66 -2.90 -12.28
C THR A 8 -24.94 -3.70 -11.00
N GLU A 9 -25.61 -3.10 -10.03
CA GLU A 9 -26.05 -3.80 -8.79
C GLU A 9 -27.00 -4.97 -9.13
N LYS A 10 -27.88 -4.80 -10.12
CA LYS A 10 -28.81 -5.84 -10.58
C LYS A 10 -28.05 -7.04 -11.17
N GLU A 11 -27.11 -6.79 -12.06
CA GLU A 11 -26.29 -7.84 -12.68
C GLU A 11 -25.39 -8.55 -11.65
N ALA A 12 -24.90 -7.82 -10.63
CA ALA A 12 -24.16 -8.44 -9.54
C ALA A 12 -25.05 -9.42 -8.74
N VAL A 13 -26.31 -9.08 -8.49
CA VAL A 13 -27.28 -10.00 -7.84
C VAL A 13 -27.56 -11.22 -8.72
N GLU A 14 -27.80 -11.02 -10.01
CA GLU A 14 -28.05 -12.11 -10.96
C GLU A 14 -26.85 -13.06 -11.04
N TYR A 15 -25.64 -12.49 -11.13
CA TYR A 15 -24.39 -13.26 -11.12
C TYR A 15 -24.25 -14.14 -9.86
N ILE A 16 -24.52 -13.59 -8.66
CA ILE A 16 -24.45 -14.35 -7.41
C ILE A 16 -25.49 -15.48 -7.38
N LYS A 17 -26.70 -15.25 -7.89
CA LYS A 17 -27.74 -16.28 -7.97
C LYS A 17 -27.36 -17.45 -8.87
N GLU A 18 -26.63 -17.19 -9.98
CA GLU A 18 -26.06 -18.24 -10.81
C GLU A 18 -24.98 -19.06 -10.09
N LYS A 19 -24.17 -18.41 -9.22
CA LYS A 19 -23.10 -19.04 -8.43
C LYS A 19 -23.60 -19.61 -7.11
N ARG A 20 -24.55 -20.54 -7.14
CA ARG A 20 -25.33 -21.13 -6.03
C ARG A 20 -24.55 -21.48 -4.75
N LYS A 21 -23.22 -21.55 -4.76
CA LYS A 21 -22.39 -21.93 -3.60
C LYS A 21 -22.23 -20.83 -2.55
N ILE A 22 -22.41 -19.55 -2.90
CA ILE A 22 -22.09 -18.43 -2.00
C ILE A 22 -23.25 -18.15 -1.03
N PHE A 23 -24.49 -18.17 -1.55
CA PHE A 23 -25.72 -18.01 -0.76
C PHE A 23 -26.71 -19.11 -1.12
N ALA A 24 -26.31 -20.38 -0.92
CA ALA A 24 -27.00 -21.54 -1.46
C ALA A 24 -28.49 -21.67 -1.06
N ASN A 25 -28.85 -21.17 0.12
CA ASN A 25 -30.21 -21.27 0.68
C ASN A 25 -30.93 -19.92 0.78
N SER A 26 -30.35 -18.85 0.23
CA SER A 26 -30.89 -17.50 0.34
C SER A 26 -31.97 -17.25 -0.70
N LYS A 27 -33.11 -16.72 -0.24
CA LYS A 27 -34.27 -16.37 -1.08
C LYS A 27 -34.14 -14.94 -1.62
N GLN A 28 -33.57 -14.06 -0.81
CA GLN A 28 -33.40 -12.65 -1.15
C GLN A 28 -31.93 -12.25 -1.08
N ILE A 29 -31.42 -11.66 -2.17
CA ILE A 29 -30.06 -11.17 -2.27
C ILE A 29 -30.13 -9.73 -2.75
N SER A 30 -29.35 -8.86 -2.14
CA SER A 30 -29.18 -7.46 -2.50
C SER A 30 -27.71 -7.14 -2.77
N ALA A 31 -27.47 -6.19 -3.66
CA ALA A 31 -26.15 -5.62 -3.93
C ALA A 31 -26.18 -4.12 -3.68
N LYS A 32 -25.09 -3.60 -3.15
CA LYS A 32 -24.85 -2.16 -2.99
C LYS A 32 -23.48 -1.80 -3.53
N ASN A 33 -23.42 -0.86 -4.46
CA ASN A 33 -22.17 -0.37 -5.00
C ASN A 33 -21.37 0.37 -3.90
N LEU A 34 -20.14 -0.08 -3.63
CA LEU A 34 -19.25 0.50 -2.63
C LEU A 34 -18.43 1.68 -3.15
N ASN A 35 -18.37 1.88 -4.45
CA ASN A 35 -17.60 2.95 -5.08
C ASN A 35 -18.22 4.35 -4.90
N SER A 36 -19.50 4.43 -4.57
CA SER A 36 -20.24 5.70 -4.40
C SER A 36 -19.99 6.39 -3.04
N ASN A 37 -19.43 5.68 -2.06
CA ASN A 37 -19.20 6.22 -0.74
C ASN A 37 -17.83 6.92 -0.64
N THR A 38 -17.86 8.23 -0.51
CA THR A 38 -16.71 9.15 -0.50
C THR A 38 -15.73 9.00 0.68
N LEU A 39 -15.97 8.11 1.64
CA LEU A 39 -15.26 8.15 2.92
C LEU A 39 -14.47 6.90 3.31
N SER A 40 -14.64 5.72 2.69
CA SER A 40 -14.01 4.52 3.28
C SER A 40 -13.31 3.57 2.31
N VAL A 41 -13.86 3.30 1.16
CA VAL A 41 -13.25 2.36 0.20
C VAL A 41 -13.38 2.97 -1.19
N ASN A 42 -12.48 3.85 -1.53
CA ASN A 42 -12.40 4.35 -2.89
C ASN A 42 -11.78 3.28 -3.79
N GLY A 43 -12.59 2.36 -4.30
CA GLY A 43 -12.22 1.54 -5.44
C GLY A 43 -11.93 2.43 -6.65
N TYR A 44 -10.72 2.97 -6.71
CA TYR A 44 -10.30 3.85 -7.81
C TYR A 44 -10.28 3.12 -9.13
N ALA A 45 -9.82 1.87 -9.09
CA ALA A 45 -9.52 1.08 -10.27
C ALA A 45 -10.62 0.07 -10.64
N ASN A 46 -11.39 -0.40 -9.67
CA ASN A 46 -12.27 -1.56 -9.83
C ASN A 46 -13.73 -1.23 -9.50
N ASN A 47 -14.62 -2.12 -9.91
CA ASN A 47 -16.04 -2.06 -9.55
C ASN A 47 -16.31 -2.97 -8.36
N LEU A 48 -16.84 -2.43 -7.25
CA LEU A 48 -16.99 -3.11 -5.96
C LEU A 48 -18.42 -3.11 -5.50
N PHE A 49 -18.91 -4.28 -5.06
CA PHE A 49 -20.25 -4.44 -4.49
C PHE A 49 -20.21 -5.15 -3.15
N LEU A 50 -20.94 -4.61 -2.18
CA LEU A 50 -21.36 -5.36 -1.01
C LEU A 50 -22.59 -6.18 -1.40
N ILE A 51 -22.47 -7.49 -1.30
CA ILE A 51 -23.59 -8.41 -1.52
C ILE A 51 -24.06 -8.92 -0.14
N LYS A 52 -25.37 -8.94 0.04
CA LYS A 52 -25.99 -9.32 1.31
C LYS A 52 -27.23 -10.17 1.05
N ASP A 53 -27.43 -11.22 1.88
CA ASP A 53 -28.65 -12.00 1.90
C ASP A 53 -29.63 -11.55 3.00
N GLU A 54 -30.79 -12.17 3.09
CA GLU A 54 -31.81 -11.91 4.12
C GLU A 54 -31.34 -12.24 5.54
N ASN A 55 -30.37 -13.15 5.71
CA ASN A 55 -29.80 -13.57 6.97
C ASN A 55 -28.63 -12.67 7.42
N ASN A 56 -28.38 -11.57 6.69
CA ASN A 56 -27.26 -10.65 6.92
C ASN A 56 -25.87 -11.25 6.68
N ASN A 57 -25.76 -12.39 5.97
CA ASN A 57 -24.48 -12.84 5.45
C ASN A 57 -23.98 -11.87 4.39
N LYS A 58 -22.67 -11.58 4.39
CA LYS A 58 -22.10 -10.53 3.56
C LYS A 58 -20.85 -11.02 2.86
N VAL A 59 -20.69 -10.63 1.60
CA VAL A 59 -19.47 -10.81 0.83
C VAL A 59 -19.18 -9.55 0.01
N VAL A 60 -17.92 -9.38 -0.41
CA VAL A 60 -17.55 -8.36 -1.39
C VAL A 60 -17.33 -9.04 -2.74
N LEU A 61 -18.02 -8.53 -3.75
CA LEU A 61 -17.76 -8.83 -5.15
C LEU A 61 -16.91 -7.71 -5.73
N LYS A 62 -15.74 -8.05 -6.26
CA LYS A 62 -14.84 -7.15 -6.99
C LYS A 62 -14.77 -7.58 -8.44
N GLN A 63 -15.15 -6.69 -9.34
CA GLN A 63 -14.93 -6.84 -10.78
C GLN A 63 -13.70 -6.01 -11.16
N VAL A 64 -12.70 -6.67 -11.74
CA VAL A 64 -11.47 -6.05 -12.22
C VAL A 64 -11.65 -5.53 -13.63
N LEU A 65 -11.43 -4.22 -13.82
CA LEU A 65 -11.57 -3.54 -15.10
C LEU A 65 -10.23 -3.42 -15.82
N SER A 66 -10.24 -3.25 -17.14
CA SER A 66 -9.03 -3.02 -17.96
C SER A 66 -8.52 -1.56 -17.92
N TYR A 67 -9.12 -0.73 -17.08
CA TYR A 67 -8.83 0.71 -16.96
C TYR A 67 -9.10 1.19 -15.53
N VAL A 68 -8.61 2.38 -15.20
CA VAL A 68 -8.90 3.04 -13.93
C VAL A 68 -10.34 3.58 -13.97
N ARG A 69 -11.25 2.95 -13.23
CA ARG A 69 -12.68 3.30 -13.21
C ARG A 69 -12.95 4.79 -12.96
N LYS A 70 -12.29 5.37 -11.95
CA LYS A 70 -12.51 6.78 -11.61
C LYS A 70 -12.08 7.73 -12.73
N ALA A 71 -10.97 7.45 -13.39
CA ALA A 71 -10.51 8.26 -14.52
C ALA A 71 -11.47 8.16 -15.70
N ALA A 72 -12.02 6.97 -15.96
CA ALA A 72 -13.01 6.77 -17.02
C ALA A 72 -14.31 7.56 -16.77
N LEU A 73 -14.75 7.72 -15.52
CA LEU A 73 -15.88 8.58 -15.17
C LEU A 73 -15.61 10.09 -15.42
N GLU A 74 -14.34 10.47 -15.50
CA GLU A 74 -13.88 11.81 -15.84
C GLU A 74 -13.48 11.92 -17.33
N ASN A 75 -13.88 10.95 -18.16
CA ASN A 75 -13.54 10.81 -19.59
C ASN A 75 -12.02 10.71 -19.85
N VAL A 76 -11.26 10.19 -18.90
CA VAL A 76 -9.82 9.92 -19.04
C VAL A 76 -9.59 8.42 -18.98
N GLU A 77 -9.14 7.83 -20.08
CA GLU A 77 -8.81 6.41 -20.11
C GLU A 77 -7.37 6.18 -19.65
N ILE A 78 -7.22 5.50 -18.50
CA ILE A 78 -5.93 5.02 -18.00
C ILE A 78 -5.97 3.50 -18.02
N PRO A 79 -5.25 2.83 -18.95
CA PRO A 79 -5.30 1.38 -19.06
C PRO A 79 -4.64 0.69 -17.87
N LEU A 80 -5.22 -0.44 -17.46
CA LEU A 80 -4.68 -1.33 -16.43
C LEU A 80 -4.72 -2.78 -16.90
N PRO A 81 -3.69 -3.58 -16.62
CA PRO A 81 -3.65 -4.99 -17.01
C PRO A 81 -4.77 -5.79 -16.32
N LYS A 82 -5.69 -6.42 -17.06
CA LYS A 82 -6.71 -7.32 -16.48
C LYS A 82 -6.08 -8.48 -15.70
N LYS A 83 -4.90 -8.92 -16.12
CA LYS A 83 -4.15 -10.01 -15.46
C LYS A 83 -3.83 -9.76 -14.00
N ARG A 84 -3.97 -8.52 -13.48
CA ARG A 84 -3.80 -8.23 -12.05
C ARG A 84 -4.79 -8.97 -11.14
N ILE A 85 -5.92 -9.45 -11.67
CA ILE A 85 -6.83 -10.30 -10.91
C ILE A 85 -6.17 -11.62 -10.47
N TYR A 86 -5.28 -12.18 -11.29
CA TYR A 86 -4.50 -13.36 -10.92
C TYR A 86 -3.51 -13.04 -9.81
N SER A 87 -2.87 -11.86 -9.87
CA SER A 87 -2.00 -11.40 -8.78
C SER A 87 -2.75 -11.32 -7.46
N GLU A 88 -3.97 -10.77 -7.47
CA GLU A 88 -4.80 -10.68 -6.26
C GLU A 88 -5.21 -12.06 -5.74
N PHE A 89 -5.77 -12.89 -6.57
CA PHE A 89 -6.23 -14.23 -6.15
C PHE A 89 -5.09 -15.09 -5.60
N TYR A 90 -3.98 -15.19 -6.34
CA TYR A 90 -2.90 -16.09 -5.95
C TYR A 90 -2.06 -15.55 -4.80
N SER A 91 -1.92 -14.23 -4.64
CA SER A 91 -1.26 -13.64 -3.47
C SER A 91 -2.10 -13.84 -2.20
N LEU A 92 -3.41 -13.61 -2.25
CA LEU A 92 -4.31 -13.90 -1.12
C LEU A 92 -4.26 -15.37 -0.73
N LYS A 93 -4.29 -16.28 -1.71
CA LYS A 93 -4.15 -17.72 -1.46
C LYS A 93 -2.79 -18.07 -0.83
N PHE A 94 -1.70 -17.49 -1.30
CA PHE A 94 -0.36 -17.70 -0.75
C PHE A 94 -0.28 -17.20 0.70
N TRP A 95 -0.74 -15.98 0.95
CA TRP A 95 -0.69 -15.38 2.30
C TRP A 95 -1.69 -15.99 3.27
N ARG A 96 -2.81 -16.53 2.80
CA ARG A 96 -3.70 -17.32 3.67
C ARG A 96 -2.97 -18.51 4.31
N ASN A 97 -2.07 -19.14 3.56
CA ASN A 97 -1.29 -20.28 4.06
C ASN A 97 -0.08 -19.86 4.91
N THR A 98 0.61 -18.78 4.54
CA THR A 98 1.84 -18.32 5.22
C THR A 98 1.59 -17.30 6.33
N CYS A 99 0.48 -16.56 6.23
CA CYS A 99 0.06 -15.53 7.17
C CYS A 99 -1.44 -15.70 7.51
N PRO A 100 -1.87 -16.83 8.10
CA PRO A 100 -3.29 -17.08 8.37
C PRO A 100 -3.90 -15.95 9.24
N GLY A 101 -5.10 -15.52 8.86
CA GLY A 101 -5.83 -14.46 9.55
C GLY A 101 -5.48 -13.02 9.12
N TYR A 102 -4.41 -12.81 8.35
CA TYR A 102 -3.96 -11.47 7.92
C TYR A 102 -4.62 -10.97 6.64
N VAL A 103 -5.20 -11.85 5.85
CA VAL A 103 -5.86 -11.51 4.57
C VAL A 103 -7.30 -11.99 4.56
N PRO A 104 -8.18 -11.40 3.73
CA PRO A 104 -9.55 -11.89 3.57
C PRO A 104 -9.57 -13.28 2.95
N GLU A 105 -10.62 -14.05 3.28
CA GLU A 105 -10.92 -15.30 2.63
C GLU A 105 -11.46 -15.08 1.25
N VAL A 106 -10.98 -15.84 0.26
CA VAL A 106 -11.52 -15.83 -1.09
C VAL A 106 -12.51 -16.97 -1.25
N TYR A 107 -13.76 -16.64 -1.62
CA TYR A 107 -14.85 -17.60 -1.79
C TYR A 107 -15.01 -18.04 -3.23
N LEU A 108 -14.74 -17.15 -4.20
CA LEU A 108 -14.84 -17.44 -5.62
C LEU A 108 -13.84 -16.64 -6.43
N PHE A 109 -13.27 -17.28 -7.43
CA PHE A 109 -12.46 -16.65 -8.48
C PHE A 109 -13.02 -17.08 -9.84
N ASP A 110 -13.40 -16.11 -10.65
CA ASP A 110 -13.95 -16.30 -12.01
C ASP A 110 -13.14 -15.43 -12.98
N ASP A 111 -12.19 -16.05 -13.64
CA ASP A 111 -11.28 -15.38 -14.58
C ASP A 111 -11.96 -14.99 -15.90
N ASN A 112 -13.02 -15.72 -16.31
CA ASN A 112 -13.79 -15.40 -17.52
C ASN A 112 -14.53 -14.06 -17.39
N ASN A 113 -15.05 -13.76 -16.20
CA ASN A 113 -15.77 -12.53 -15.91
C ASN A 113 -14.91 -11.48 -15.18
N ASN A 114 -13.64 -11.76 -14.91
CA ASN A 114 -12.74 -10.93 -14.11
C ASN A 114 -13.33 -10.57 -12.72
N ILE A 115 -13.96 -11.55 -12.08
CA ILE A 115 -14.62 -11.37 -10.77
C ILE A 115 -13.91 -12.20 -9.71
N ILE A 116 -13.71 -11.58 -8.56
CA ILE A 116 -13.29 -12.23 -7.33
C ILE A 116 -14.29 -11.90 -6.22
N ILE A 117 -14.68 -12.90 -5.42
CA ILE A 117 -15.56 -12.73 -4.27
C ILE A 117 -14.81 -13.15 -3.01
N PHE A 118 -14.81 -12.27 -2.03
CA PHE A 118 -14.08 -12.46 -0.80
C PHE A 118 -14.84 -11.98 0.45
N GLU A 119 -14.29 -12.31 1.59
CA GLU A 119 -14.78 -11.95 2.93
C GLU A 119 -15.09 -10.46 3.03
N TYR A 120 -16.30 -10.12 3.50
CA TYR A 120 -16.61 -8.76 3.92
C TYR A 120 -16.03 -8.51 5.31
N ILE A 121 -15.14 -7.53 5.43
CA ILE A 121 -14.47 -7.21 6.70
C ILE A 121 -15.36 -6.25 7.47
N GLU A 122 -15.99 -6.78 8.54
CA GLU A 122 -16.90 -6.04 9.42
C GLU A 122 -16.18 -5.50 10.64
N LYS A 123 -16.67 -4.37 11.18
CA LYS A 123 -16.27 -3.80 12.49
C LYS A 123 -14.80 -3.38 12.60
N MET A 124 -14.08 -3.30 11.49
CA MET A 124 -12.71 -2.80 11.44
C MET A 124 -12.65 -1.43 10.75
N PHE A 125 -11.64 -0.63 11.08
CA PHE A 125 -11.38 0.66 10.46
C PHE A 125 -10.33 0.51 9.38
N LEU A 126 -10.44 1.25 8.29
CA LEU A 126 -9.27 1.49 7.43
C LEU A 126 -8.21 2.24 8.23
N LEU A 127 -6.97 1.76 8.22
CA LEU A 127 -5.87 2.39 8.97
C LEU A 127 -5.74 3.88 8.61
N ARG A 128 -5.86 4.26 7.33
CA ARG A 128 -5.84 5.67 6.92
C ARG A 128 -6.95 6.49 7.58
N SER A 129 -8.18 5.99 7.57
CA SER A 129 -9.31 6.68 8.21
C SER A 129 -9.11 6.84 9.71
N ALA A 130 -8.55 5.82 10.36
CA ALA A 130 -8.22 5.85 11.77
C ALA A 130 -7.10 6.87 12.06
N LEU A 131 -6.04 6.89 11.26
CA LEU A 131 -4.93 7.85 11.38
C LEU A 131 -5.39 9.30 11.17
N ILE A 132 -6.24 9.57 10.17
CA ILE A 132 -6.84 10.90 9.95
C ILE A 132 -7.67 11.34 11.18
N ARG A 133 -8.39 10.42 11.81
CA ARG A 133 -9.17 10.66 13.03
C ARG A 133 -8.31 10.64 14.31
N ARG A 134 -6.99 10.50 14.21
CA ARG A 134 -6.05 10.42 15.35
C ARG A 134 -6.33 9.26 16.30
N LYS A 135 -6.95 8.18 15.82
CA LYS A 135 -7.07 6.95 16.59
C LYS A 135 -5.71 6.32 16.80
N ARG A 136 -5.51 5.74 17.97
CA ARG A 136 -4.32 4.99 18.34
C ARG A 136 -4.71 3.55 18.59
N PHE A 137 -3.89 2.63 18.18
CA PHE A 137 -4.03 1.20 18.41
C PHE A 137 -2.76 0.67 19.03
N GLU A 138 -2.89 -0.27 19.91
CA GLU A 138 -1.75 -0.99 20.48
C GLU A 138 -1.40 -2.19 19.59
N ASN A 139 -0.09 -2.46 19.45
CA ASN A 139 0.44 -3.65 18.76
C ASN A 139 0.09 -3.81 17.25
N ILE A 140 -0.51 -2.82 16.59
CA ILE A 140 -0.79 -2.89 15.15
C ILE A 140 0.51 -2.80 14.34
N ASP A 141 1.46 -2.00 14.78
CA ASP A 141 2.82 -1.91 14.26
C ASP A 141 3.52 -3.29 14.24
N ASP A 142 3.43 -4.04 15.35
CA ASP A 142 3.98 -5.39 15.47
C ASP A 142 3.27 -6.41 14.56
N LYS A 143 1.95 -6.30 14.42
CA LYS A 143 1.19 -7.18 13.50
C LYS A 143 1.53 -6.92 12.04
N ILE A 144 1.65 -5.65 11.64
CA ILE A 144 2.08 -5.27 10.30
C ILE A 144 3.51 -5.78 10.05
N ALA A 145 4.41 -5.58 11.00
CA ALA A 145 5.77 -6.11 10.94
C ALA A 145 5.81 -7.64 10.77
N SER A 146 4.94 -8.34 11.50
CA SER A 146 4.79 -9.80 11.41
C SER A 146 4.35 -10.25 10.01
N PHE A 147 3.38 -9.56 9.40
CA PHE A 147 2.96 -9.85 8.03
C PHE A 147 4.11 -9.62 7.05
N LEU A 148 4.76 -8.45 7.11
CA LEU A 148 5.86 -8.11 6.21
C LEU A 148 7.05 -9.08 6.34
N ALA A 149 7.42 -9.46 7.56
CA ALA A 149 8.51 -10.41 7.80
C ALA A 149 8.20 -11.81 7.25
N LYS A 150 6.99 -12.31 7.50
CA LYS A 150 6.54 -13.61 6.97
C LYS A 150 6.46 -13.59 5.44
N THR A 151 5.90 -12.55 4.87
CA THR A 151 5.79 -12.39 3.42
C THR A 151 7.17 -12.35 2.78
N ALA A 152 8.07 -11.51 3.31
CA ALA A 152 9.44 -11.40 2.83
C ALA A 152 10.23 -12.70 2.94
N PHE A 153 9.98 -13.50 3.96
CA PHE A 153 10.68 -14.76 4.20
C PHE A 153 10.12 -15.92 3.38
N TYR A 154 8.82 -16.26 3.56
CA TYR A 154 8.23 -17.47 2.98
C TYR A 154 8.12 -17.47 1.45
N SER A 155 8.21 -16.32 0.80
CA SER A 155 8.23 -16.21 -0.66
C SER A 155 9.63 -15.99 -1.24
N SER A 156 10.66 -15.91 -0.41
CA SER A 156 12.04 -15.61 -0.84
C SER A 156 12.81 -16.84 -1.29
N LYS A 157 13.92 -16.56 -1.99
CA LYS A 157 14.94 -17.56 -2.30
C LYS A 157 15.66 -18.14 -1.07
N TYR A 158 15.48 -17.53 0.11
CA TYR A 158 16.04 -18.03 1.37
C TYR A 158 15.23 -19.18 1.96
N PHE A 159 13.96 -19.30 1.57
CA PHE A 159 13.05 -20.34 2.04
C PHE A 159 12.64 -21.31 0.93
N LEU A 160 12.33 -20.79 -0.25
CA LEU A 160 11.88 -21.60 -1.39
C LEU A 160 13.07 -22.23 -2.12
N LYS A 161 12.90 -23.45 -2.59
CA LYS A 161 13.84 -24.05 -3.55
C LYS A 161 13.85 -23.24 -4.83
N GLU A 162 14.99 -23.16 -5.50
CA GLU A 162 15.20 -22.35 -6.71
C GLU A 162 14.12 -22.57 -7.77
N LYS A 163 13.77 -23.82 -8.05
CA LYS A 163 12.72 -24.17 -9.03
C LYS A 163 11.36 -23.58 -8.65
N GLU A 164 11.00 -23.60 -7.39
CA GLU A 164 9.75 -23.07 -6.89
C GLU A 164 9.74 -21.53 -6.89
N PHE A 165 10.83 -20.92 -6.42
CA PHE A 165 11.02 -19.48 -6.48
C PHE A 165 10.89 -18.95 -7.90
N ASN A 166 11.58 -19.58 -8.86
CA ASN A 166 11.54 -19.18 -10.27
C ASN A 166 10.14 -19.35 -10.86
N ARG A 167 9.43 -20.45 -10.55
CA ARG A 167 8.05 -20.69 -10.99
C ARG A 167 7.09 -19.60 -10.50
N LEU A 168 7.12 -19.29 -9.20
CA LEU A 168 6.26 -18.26 -8.60
C LEU A 168 6.62 -16.85 -9.10
N SER A 169 7.89 -16.51 -9.12
CA SER A 169 8.36 -15.22 -9.61
C SER A 169 7.96 -14.97 -11.06
N ASN A 170 8.12 -15.97 -11.93
CA ASN A 170 7.71 -15.86 -13.33
C ASN A 170 6.20 -15.77 -13.50
N PHE A 171 5.43 -16.45 -12.66
CA PHE A 171 3.97 -16.37 -12.67
C PHE A 171 3.49 -14.95 -12.36
N PHE A 172 3.93 -14.38 -11.22
CA PHE A 172 3.51 -13.05 -10.80
C PHE A 172 3.99 -11.93 -11.72
N ASN A 173 5.16 -12.09 -12.35
CA ASN A 173 5.67 -11.09 -13.28
C ASN A 173 4.88 -10.97 -14.59
N LYS A 174 4.02 -11.94 -14.92
CA LYS A 174 3.14 -11.88 -16.10
C LYS A 174 2.02 -10.84 -15.98
N SER A 175 1.75 -10.35 -14.77
CA SER A 175 0.72 -9.32 -14.53
C SER A 175 1.15 -7.90 -14.88
N ASP A 176 2.43 -7.70 -15.18
CA ASP A 176 3.04 -6.42 -15.58
C ASP A 176 2.87 -5.26 -14.57
N THR A 177 2.52 -5.60 -13.33
CA THR A 177 2.24 -4.62 -12.28
C THR A 177 3.46 -3.81 -11.85
N ILE A 178 4.66 -4.37 -12.01
CA ILE A 178 5.93 -3.67 -11.74
C ILE A 178 6.09 -2.44 -12.64
N ASN A 179 5.68 -2.52 -13.90
CA ASN A 179 5.78 -1.38 -14.83
C ASN A 179 4.81 -0.27 -14.47
N VAL A 180 3.65 -0.58 -13.90
CA VAL A 180 2.72 0.43 -13.35
C VAL A 180 3.40 1.22 -12.24
N TRP A 181 4.09 0.56 -11.31
CA TRP A 181 4.81 1.24 -10.24
C TRP A 181 6.07 1.96 -10.72
N ASP A 182 6.79 1.40 -11.69
CA ASP A 182 7.92 2.08 -12.34
C ASP A 182 7.47 3.43 -12.91
N ASP A 183 6.35 3.45 -13.61
CA ASP A 183 5.79 4.67 -14.16
C ASP A 183 5.37 5.67 -13.07
N LEU A 184 4.57 5.23 -12.10
CA LEU A 184 3.96 6.13 -11.11
C LEU A 184 4.98 6.73 -10.13
N ILE A 185 5.95 5.95 -9.66
CA ILE A 185 6.83 6.35 -8.56
C ILE A 185 8.14 6.95 -9.06
N PHE A 186 8.65 6.50 -10.20
CA PHE A 186 9.93 6.97 -10.70
C PHE A 186 9.76 7.92 -11.87
N ILE A 187 8.98 7.51 -12.90
CA ILE A 187 8.86 8.29 -14.13
C ILE A 187 8.06 9.55 -13.87
N ARG A 188 6.78 9.41 -13.55
CA ARG A 188 5.86 10.56 -13.38
C ARG A 188 6.18 11.39 -12.14
N ALA A 189 6.62 10.77 -11.06
CA ALA A 189 6.93 11.51 -9.84
C ALA A 189 8.20 12.36 -9.96
N VAL A 190 9.24 11.88 -10.66
CA VAL A 190 10.57 12.52 -10.66
C VAL A 190 11.17 12.68 -12.05
N LEU A 191 11.28 11.60 -12.86
CA LEU A 191 12.16 11.59 -14.05
C LEU A 191 11.56 12.26 -15.28
N LYS A 192 10.24 12.12 -15.48
CA LYS A 192 9.46 12.77 -16.55
C LYS A 192 8.13 13.23 -15.95
N PRO A 193 8.15 14.32 -15.18
CA PRO A 193 6.97 14.76 -14.46
C PRO A 193 5.87 15.23 -15.41
N GLU A 194 4.66 14.70 -15.20
CA GLU A 194 3.45 15.25 -15.79
C GLU A 194 2.88 16.35 -14.91
N ASN A 195 2.27 17.36 -15.52
CA ASN A 195 1.52 18.36 -14.77
C ASN A 195 0.16 17.76 -14.38
N ARG A 196 -0.01 17.49 -13.11
CA ARG A 196 -1.27 17.08 -12.51
C ARG A 196 -1.77 18.16 -11.53
N SER A 197 -2.84 17.88 -10.85
CA SER A 197 -3.44 18.77 -9.84
C SER A 197 -2.52 18.94 -8.63
N ILE A 198 -1.52 19.81 -8.77
CA ILE A 198 -0.61 20.20 -7.69
C ILE A 198 -1.16 21.46 -7.03
N ASN A 199 -1.12 21.53 -5.69
CA ASN A 199 -1.37 22.78 -4.97
C ASN A 199 -0.45 23.89 -5.53
N PRO A 200 -0.99 25.00 -6.05
CA PRO A 200 -0.19 26.06 -6.66
C PRO A 200 0.92 26.60 -5.75
N PHE A 201 0.69 26.65 -4.44
CA PHE A 201 1.64 27.21 -3.47
C PHE A 201 2.88 26.35 -3.21
N ILE A 202 2.86 25.06 -3.58
CA ILE A 202 4.03 24.18 -3.48
C ILE A 202 4.64 23.84 -4.85
N LYS A 203 4.07 24.35 -5.93
CA LYS A 203 4.48 23.99 -7.29
C LYS A 203 5.96 24.22 -7.55
N ASP A 204 6.49 25.35 -7.15
CA ASP A 204 7.90 25.68 -7.35
C ASP A 204 8.82 24.77 -6.55
N LYS A 205 8.47 24.41 -5.31
CA LYS A 205 9.23 23.47 -4.50
C LYS A 205 9.22 22.04 -5.08
N ILE A 206 8.10 21.62 -5.66
CA ILE A 206 8.03 20.35 -6.39
C ILE A 206 8.90 20.39 -7.66
N LEU A 207 8.91 21.50 -8.40
CA LEU A 207 9.77 21.66 -9.58
C LEU A 207 11.25 21.66 -9.19
N GLU A 208 11.63 22.41 -8.13
CA GLU A 208 12.99 22.40 -7.59
C GLU A 208 13.44 20.98 -7.20
N TYR A 209 12.58 20.23 -6.47
CA TYR A 209 12.84 18.84 -6.11
C TYR A 209 13.12 17.96 -7.34
N ARG A 210 12.33 18.10 -8.41
CA ARG A 210 12.42 17.31 -9.63
C ARG A 210 13.60 17.69 -10.52
N GLN A 211 14.12 18.92 -10.41
CA GLN A 211 15.29 19.40 -11.15
C GLN A 211 16.61 19.10 -10.44
N ASP A 212 16.54 18.69 -9.17
CA ASP A 212 17.72 18.38 -8.37
C ASP A 212 18.47 17.16 -8.92
N GLN A 213 19.70 17.40 -9.42
CA GLN A 213 20.51 16.38 -10.09
C GLN A 213 20.89 15.21 -9.15
N LYS A 214 21.02 15.48 -7.85
CA LYS A 214 21.31 14.43 -6.86
C LYS A 214 20.09 13.52 -6.65
N ILE A 215 18.89 14.09 -6.62
CA ILE A 215 17.63 13.35 -6.55
C ILE A 215 17.42 12.53 -7.82
N ILE A 216 17.59 13.13 -8.99
CA ILE A 216 17.48 12.43 -10.28
C ILE A 216 18.41 11.21 -10.34
N ARG A 217 19.69 11.40 -9.98
CA ARG A 217 20.68 10.32 -9.97
C ARG A 217 20.29 9.20 -9.03
N LYS A 218 19.93 9.52 -7.78
CA LYS A 218 19.48 8.52 -6.78
C LYS A 218 18.20 7.82 -7.20
N THR A 219 17.27 8.53 -7.84
CA THR A 219 16.05 7.94 -8.40
C THR A 219 16.37 6.91 -9.49
N LYS A 220 17.29 7.22 -10.39
CA LYS A 220 17.76 6.27 -11.42
C LYS A 220 18.43 5.04 -10.81
N GLU A 221 19.24 5.23 -9.76
CA GLU A 221 19.94 4.15 -9.05
C GLU A 221 18.91 3.17 -8.42
N ILE A 222 18.01 3.68 -7.58
CA ILE A 222 17.02 2.82 -6.90
C ILE A 222 16.00 2.22 -7.89
N ARG A 223 15.65 2.93 -8.96
CA ARG A 223 14.83 2.40 -10.06
C ARG A 223 15.47 1.19 -10.73
N SER A 224 16.77 1.25 -11.00
CA SER A 224 17.51 0.12 -11.57
C SER A 224 17.48 -1.10 -10.65
N ILE A 225 17.65 -0.91 -9.33
CA ILE A 225 17.56 -1.98 -8.34
C ILE A 225 16.13 -2.56 -8.32
N PHE A 226 15.10 -1.70 -8.29
CA PHE A 226 13.69 -2.09 -8.27
C PHE A 226 13.29 -2.95 -9.47
N LYS A 227 13.77 -2.62 -10.66
CA LYS A 227 13.44 -3.36 -11.89
C LYS A 227 14.16 -4.71 -11.99
N ASN A 228 15.39 -4.80 -11.48
CA ASN A 228 16.26 -5.94 -11.72
C ASN A 228 16.33 -6.95 -10.57
N LYS A 229 16.05 -6.52 -9.33
CA LYS A 229 16.13 -7.43 -8.17
C LYS A 229 14.74 -8.00 -7.82
N LYS A 230 14.68 -9.33 -7.74
CA LYS A 230 13.51 -10.09 -7.28
C LYS A 230 13.91 -10.87 -6.04
N ILE A 231 13.42 -10.43 -4.89
CA ILE A 231 13.79 -11.01 -3.58
C ILE A 231 12.64 -11.88 -3.04
N SER A 232 11.42 -11.35 -3.03
CA SER A 232 10.24 -12.02 -2.49
C SER A 232 8.95 -11.45 -3.11
N LEU A 233 7.82 -12.10 -2.81
CA LEU A 233 6.50 -11.58 -3.15
C LEU A 233 6.20 -10.37 -2.27
N MET A 234 5.96 -9.22 -2.89
CA MET A 234 5.50 -8.00 -2.23
C MET A 234 4.01 -7.78 -2.52
N HIS A 235 3.34 -7.00 -1.69
CA HIS A 235 1.97 -6.55 -1.91
C HIS A 235 1.89 -5.60 -3.12
N GLY A 236 2.90 -4.78 -3.29
CA GLY A 236 3.02 -3.84 -4.40
C GLY A 236 2.29 -2.52 -4.18
N ASP A 237 1.18 -2.48 -3.46
CA ASP A 237 0.48 -1.25 -3.08
C ASP A 237 0.21 -1.19 -1.57
N PHE A 238 1.24 -1.41 -0.76
CA PHE A 238 1.14 -1.52 0.68
C PHE A 238 1.07 -0.15 1.34
N HIS A 239 -0.13 0.36 1.53
CA HIS A 239 -0.36 1.66 2.15
C HIS A 239 -1.55 1.62 3.13
N SER A 240 -1.70 2.68 3.94
CA SER A 240 -2.68 2.72 5.04
C SER A 240 -4.15 2.57 4.61
N SER A 241 -4.51 2.75 3.33
CA SER A 241 -5.87 2.50 2.84
C SER A 241 -6.14 1.04 2.47
N ASN A 242 -5.10 0.18 2.41
CA ASN A 242 -5.22 -1.23 2.08
C ASN A 242 -5.03 -2.13 3.32
N ILE A 243 -5.17 -1.54 4.50
CA ILE A 243 -5.07 -2.24 5.79
C ILE A 243 -6.30 -1.90 6.63
N PHE A 244 -7.09 -2.91 6.97
CA PHE A 244 -8.10 -2.81 8.02
C PHE A 244 -7.49 -3.12 9.38
N VAL A 245 -7.92 -2.38 10.40
CA VAL A 245 -7.43 -2.51 11.78
C VAL A 245 -8.56 -2.47 12.79
N ASP A 246 -8.44 -3.24 13.85
CA ASP A 246 -9.16 -3.09 15.11
C ASP A 246 -8.16 -3.13 16.27
N GLU A 247 -8.62 -3.26 17.52
CA GLU A 247 -7.76 -3.28 18.71
C GLU A 247 -6.72 -4.42 18.66
N ASN A 248 -7.04 -5.56 18.02
CA ASN A 248 -6.24 -6.77 18.10
C ASN A 248 -5.92 -7.43 16.75
N LYS A 249 -6.46 -6.94 15.64
CA LYS A 249 -6.36 -7.61 14.35
C LYS A 249 -6.05 -6.63 13.24
N ILE A 250 -5.42 -7.15 12.20
CA ILE A 250 -5.32 -6.47 10.91
C ILE A 250 -5.83 -7.39 9.81
N LYS A 251 -6.34 -6.80 8.74
CA LYS A 251 -6.63 -7.48 7.48
C LYS A 251 -6.04 -6.65 6.34
N ILE A 252 -5.25 -7.28 5.51
CA ILE A 252 -4.57 -6.68 4.36
C ILE A 252 -5.29 -7.15 3.11
N PHE A 253 -5.67 -6.23 2.24
CA PHE A 253 -6.46 -6.49 1.06
C PHE A 253 -6.00 -5.64 -0.13
N ASP A 254 -6.66 -5.78 -1.29
CA ASP A 254 -6.35 -5.07 -2.54
C ASP A 254 -4.93 -5.36 -3.04
N THR A 255 -4.65 -6.64 -3.19
CA THR A 255 -3.34 -7.19 -3.52
C THR A 255 -3.14 -7.38 -5.03
N GLU A 256 -3.90 -6.67 -5.84
CA GLU A 256 -3.89 -6.79 -7.31
C GLU A 256 -2.55 -6.39 -7.95
N PHE A 257 -1.73 -5.63 -7.23
CA PHE A 257 -0.38 -5.25 -7.63
C PHE A 257 0.71 -6.17 -7.07
N ALA A 258 0.32 -7.28 -6.43
CA ALA A 258 1.30 -8.22 -5.90
C ALA A 258 2.21 -8.77 -7.00
N GLY A 259 3.50 -8.80 -6.69
CA GLY A 259 4.54 -9.22 -7.61
C GLY A 259 5.87 -9.51 -6.91
N PHE A 260 6.78 -10.20 -7.58
CA PHE A 260 8.11 -10.43 -7.04
C PHE A 260 9.00 -9.21 -7.24
N GLY A 261 9.53 -8.68 -6.15
CA GLY A 261 10.35 -7.47 -6.14
C GLY A 261 11.10 -7.32 -4.82
N LEU A 262 11.21 -6.07 -4.37
CA LEU A 262 11.93 -5.68 -3.16
C LEU A 262 10.97 -5.57 -1.98
N PRO A 263 11.04 -6.39 -0.93
CA PRO A 263 10.14 -6.28 0.23
C PRO A 263 10.28 -4.92 0.97
N SER A 264 11.40 -4.24 0.83
CA SER A 264 11.62 -2.86 1.28
C SER A 264 10.69 -1.83 0.62
N PHE A 265 10.12 -2.15 -0.56
CA PHE A 265 9.15 -1.31 -1.25
C PHE A 265 7.87 -1.15 -0.43
N ASP A 266 7.29 -2.25 0.02
CA ASP A 266 6.07 -2.23 0.84
C ASP A 266 6.30 -1.49 2.17
N MET A 267 7.44 -1.72 2.84
CA MET A 267 7.82 -1.00 4.06
C MET A 267 7.94 0.51 3.80
N GLY A 268 8.65 0.91 2.76
CA GLY A 268 8.85 2.32 2.40
C GLY A 268 7.54 3.01 2.01
N ARG A 269 6.66 2.28 1.29
CA ARG A 269 5.31 2.77 0.94
C ARG A 269 4.47 3.09 2.18
N LEU A 270 4.43 2.19 3.13
CA LEU A 270 3.65 2.41 4.36
C LEU A 270 4.26 3.52 5.22
N ILE A 271 5.58 3.51 5.46
CA ILE A 271 6.24 4.57 6.25
C ILE A 271 6.07 5.94 5.59
N GLY A 272 6.19 6.03 4.26
CA GLY A 272 5.93 7.27 3.52
C GLY A 272 4.52 7.81 3.75
N ASN A 273 3.50 6.93 3.78
CA ASN A 273 2.13 7.33 4.13
C ASN A 273 1.99 7.75 5.59
N LEU A 274 2.69 7.09 6.52
CA LEU A 274 2.72 7.50 7.93
C LEU A 274 3.37 8.89 8.09
N PHE A 275 4.41 9.20 7.33
CA PHE A 275 5.03 10.53 7.36
C PHE A 275 4.18 11.62 6.70
N LEU A 276 3.38 11.30 5.69
CA LEU A 276 2.36 12.23 5.18
C LEU A 276 1.28 12.51 6.24
N ASN A 277 0.84 11.50 6.98
CA ASN A 277 -0.06 11.70 8.12
C ASN A 277 0.61 12.50 9.24
N TYR A 278 1.87 12.23 9.56
CA TYR A 278 2.67 12.99 10.52
C TYR A 278 2.79 14.46 10.11
N SER A 279 3.10 14.74 8.84
CA SER A 279 3.18 16.09 8.29
C SER A 279 1.84 16.83 8.42
N SER A 280 0.71 16.12 8.27
CA SER A 280 -0.63 16.71 8.41
C SER A 280 -0.90 17.32 9.79
N LEU A 281 -0.12 16.95 10.80
CA LEU A 281 -0.23 17.50 12.15
C LEU A 281 0.16 18.99 12.21
N LEU A 282 0.90 19.51 11.22
CA LEU A 282 1.15 20.94 11.08
C LEU A 282 -0.12 21.75 10.77
N GLY A 283 -1.15 21.11 10.22
CA GLY A 283 -2.49 21.72 10.06
C GLY A 283 -3.28 21.86 11.35
N MET A 284 -2.80 21.31 12.47
CA MET A 284 -3.42 21.38 13.78
C MET A 284 -2.74 22.42 14.67
N ASP A 285 -3.50 23.00 15.60
CA ASP A 285 -2.93 23.86 16.63
C ASP A 285 -1.98 23.08 17.54
N TYR A 286 -0.90 23.73 17.96
CA TYR A 286 0.10 23.10 18.80
C TYR A 286 -0.42 22.94 20.23
N ASN A 287 -0.65 21.72 20.64
CA ASN A 287 -1.15 21.36 21.96
C ASN A 287 -0.65 19.98 22.40
N VAL A 288 -1.04 19.58 23.62
CA VAL A 288 -0.63 18.30 24.22
C VAL A 288 -1.13 17.09 23.41
N HIS A 289 -2.30 17.18 22.76
CA HIS A 289 -2.84 16.10 21.95
C HIS A 289 -2.03 15.90 20.67
N ARG A 290 -1.67 16.99 19.99
CA ARG A 290 -0.77 16.97 18.83
C ARG A 290 0.57 16.33 19.20
N LYS A 291 1.22 16.76 20.30
CA LYS A 291 2.49 16.17 20.78
C LYS A 291 2.38 14.65 21.04
N LYS A 292 1.33 14.23 21.74
CA LYS A 292 1.10 12.80 22.03
C LYS A 292 0.90 11.99 20.76
N TYR A 293 0.22 12.55 19.75
CA TYR A 293 -0.01 11.85 18.50
C TYR A 293 1.25 11.83 17.62
N GLN A 294 2.04 12.91 17.60
CA GLN A 294 3.37 12.94 16.97
C GLN A 294 4.24 11.78 17.48
N LYS A 295 4.38 11.66 18.81
CA LYS A 295 5.14 10.57 19.43
C LYS A 295 4.58 9.19 19.06
N TYR A 296 3.27 9.05 18.98
CA TYR A 296 2.63 7.79 18.57
C TYR A 296 3.04 7.38 17.16
N ILE A 297 2.97 8.28 16.17
CA ILE A 297 3.35 7.96 14.79
C ILE A 297 4.83 7.60 14.68
N LEU A 298 5.70 8.36 15.32
CA LEU A 298 7.14 8.08 15.30
C LEU A 298 7.46 6.73 15.98
N LYS A 299 6.84 6.44 17.12
CA LYS A 299 6.97 5.15 17.81
C LYS A 299 6.43 4.01 16.96
N PHE A 300 5.30 4.22 16.26
CA PHE A 300 4.74 3.23 15.34
C PHE A 300 5.75 2.84 14.25
N VAL A 301 6.40 3.82 13.63
CA VAL A 301 7.42 3.59 12.59
C VAL A 301 8.61 2.84 13.15
N SER A 302 9.18 3.29 14.28
CA SER A 302 10.31 2.66 14.95
C SER A 302 10.01 1.21 15.34
N ASN A 303 8.92 0.99 16.06
CA ASN A 303 8.51 -0.34 16.51
C ASN A 303 8.27 -1.28 15.32
N MET A 304 7.55 -0.82 14.29
CA MET A 304 7.25 -1.64 13.11
C MET A 304 8.55 -2.10 12.41
N TYR A 305 9.50 -1.19 12.20
CA TYR A 305 10.75 -1.53 11.53
C TYR A 305 11.61 -2.49 12.38
N ASN A 306 11.78 -2.19 13.67
CA ASN A 306 12.57 -3.02 14.59
C ASN A 306 11.93 -4.40 14.80
N SER A 307 10.61 -4.46 14.95
CA SER A 307 9.88 -5.73 15.03
C SER A 307 10.01 -6.56 13.73
N PHE A 308 9.99 -5.91 12.56
CA PHE A 308 10.26 -6.59 11.30
C PHE A 308 11.66 -7.23 11.30
N LYS A 309 12.70 -6.48 11.66
CA LYS A 309 14.08 -6.99 11.77
C LYS A 309 14.16 -8.23 12.65
N ASP A 310 13.62 -8.12 13.87
CA ASP A 310 13.65 -9.22 14.85
C ASP A 310 12.92 -10.47 14.31
N LYS A 311 11.69 -10.29 13.79
CA LYS A 311 10.88 -11.41 13.29
C LYS A 311 11.49 -12.05 12.05
N PHE A 312 12.00 -11.27 11.11
CA PHE A 312 12.66 -11.79 9.92
C PHE A 312 13.93 -12.56 10.31
N SER A 313 14.77 -12.01 11.18
CA SER A 313 15.96 -12.71 11.69
C SER A 313 15.61 -14.03 12.36
N LYS A 314 14.57 -14.06 13.21
CA LYS A 314 14.11 -15.30 13.86
C LYS A 314 13.63 -16.35 12.84
N LEU A 315 12.96 -15.94 11.76
CA LEU A 315 12.56 -16.86 10.70
C LEU A 315 13.77 -17.42 9.96
N ILE A 316 14.70 -16.57 9.63
CA ILE A 316 15.97 -16.94 9.02
C ILE A 316 16.70 -17.98 9.90
N TYR A 317 16.99 -17.68 11.17
CA TYR A 317 17.73 -18.60 12.07
C TYR A 317 17.02 -19.92 12.33
N ARG A 318 15.69 -19.97 12.27
CA ARG A 318 14.92 -21.18 12.59
C ARG A 318 14.66 -22.09 11.40
N LYS A 319 14.64 -21.56 10.18
CA LYS A 319 14.05 -22.25 9.03
C LYS A 319 14.90 -22.24 7.76
N ALA A 320 15.98 -21.49 7.72
CA ALA A 320 16.86 -21.44 6.58
C ALA A 320 18.22 -22.10 6.92
N ASP A 321 18.84 -22.73 5.93
CA ASP A 321 20.23 -23.18 6.02
C ASP A 321 21.14 -21.98 5.73
N LEU A 322 21.62 -21.33 6.78
CA LEU A 322 22.12 -19.96 6.73
C LEU A 322 23.60 -19.77 6.90
N SER A 323 24.38 -20.73 6.57
CA SER A 323 25.85 -20.53 6.52
C SER A 323 26.29 -19.37 5.59
N PHE A 324 25.38 -18.79 4.81
CA PHE A 324 25.71 -17.87 3.70
C PHE A 324 25.08 -16.47 3.77
N MET A 325 24.21 -16.14 4.75
CA MET A 325 23.54 -14.84 4.78
C MET A 325 24.13 -13.89 5.82
N ASN A 326 24.77 -12.81 5.37
CA ASN A 326 25.13 -11.69 6.23
C ASN A 326 23.89 -10.83 6.50
N LEU A 327 23.26 -11.00 7.68
CA LEU A 327 22.06 -10.25 8.08
C LEU A 327 22.33 -8.76 8.27
N GLU A 328 23.52 -8.36 8.66
CA GLU A 328 23.87 -6.94 8.81
C GLU A 328 23.87 -6.25 7.45
N GLU A 329 24.53 -6.85 6.46
CA GLU A 329 24.53 -6.34 5.09
C GLU A 329 23.12 -6.32 4.49
N TYR A 330 22.32 -7.39 4.70
CA TYR A 330 20.94 -7.46 4.25
C TYR A 330 20.10 -6.29 4.81
N PHE A 331 20.17 -6.04 6.12
CA PHE A 331 19.39 -4.96 6.74
C PHE A 331 19.91 -3.57 6.39
N SER A 332 21.20 -3.41 6.15
CA SER A 332 21.77 -2.16 5.65
C SER A 332 21.21 -1.84 4.24
N GLU A 333 21.22 -2.83 3.33
CA GLU A 333 20.62 -2.67 2.00
C GLU A 333 19.09 -2.47 2.08
N TYR A 334 18.41 -3.22 2.92
CA TYR A 334 16.98 -3.11 3.15
C TYR A 334 16.58 -1.70 3.65
N LEU A 335 17.33 -1.16 4.60
CA LEU A 335 17.11 0.19 5.11
C LEU A 335 17.33 1.24 4.02
N TYR A 336 18.45 1.20 3.31
CA TYR A 336 18.74 2.10 2.19
C TYR A 336 17.60 2.13 1.17
N GLN A 337 17.10 0.96 0.78
CA GLN A 337 15.99 0.83 -0.15
C GLN A 337 14.70 1.39 0.45
N THR A 338 14.38 1.04 1.71
CA THR A 338 13.21 1.54 2.44
C THR A 338 13.20 3.07 2.48
N LEU A 339 14.31 3.69 2.87
CA LEU A 339 14.48 5.15 2.92
C LEU A 339 14.24 5.79 1.55
N SER A 340 14.75 5.18 0.50
CA SER A 340 14.54 5.65 -0.88
C SER A 340 13.07 5.58 -1.27
N PHE A 341 12.35 4.49 -0.92
CA PHE A 341 10.93 4.35 -1.22
C PHE A 341 10.04 5.22 -0.33
N ILE A 342 10.44 5.55 0.89
CA ILE A 342 9.76 6.57 1.71
C ILE A 342 9.73 7.90 0.96
N SER A 343 10.89 8.37 0.51
CA SER A 343 11.03 9.64 -0.19
C SER A 343 10.22 9.68 -1.47
N LEU A 344 10.34 8.66 -2.30
CA LEU A 344 9.60 8.54 -3.55
C LEU A 344 8.08 8.42 -3.33
N THR A 345 7.66 7.75 -2.25
CA THR A 345 6.24 7.68 -1.89
C THR A 345 5.70 9.06 -1.49
N ILE A 346 6.41 9.79 -0.67
CA ILE A 346 5.98 11.13 -0.25
C ILE A 346 5.81 12.02 -1.48
N ILE A 347 6.84 12.14 -2.32
CA ILE A 347 6.80 13.03 -3.48
C ILE A 347 5.75 12.61 -4.51
N SER A 348 5.57 11.30 -4.74
CA SER A 348 4.56 10.78 -5.67
C SER A 348 3.11 11.08 -5.22
N ARG A 349 2.88 11.27 -3.93
CA ARG A 349 1.55 11.61 -3.39
C ARG A 349 1.29 13.11 -3.37
N LEU A 350 2.33 13.93 -3.44
CA LEU A 350 2.19 15.41 -3.42
C LEU A 350 1.97 16.01 -4.81
N TYR A 351 2.34 15.32 -5.88
CA TYR A 351 2.13 15.84 -7.24
C TYR A 351 0.68 15.68 -7.74
N ASP A 352 -0.17 14.97 -7.00
CA ASP A 352 -1.61 14.87 -7.25
C ASP A 352 -2.36 14.95 -5.93
N GLU A 353 -2.97 16.11 -5.64
CA GLU A 353 -3.71 16.37 -4.40
C GLU A 353 -4.79 15.32 -4.11
N GLY A 354 -5.34 14.68 -5.15
CA GLY A 354 -6.32 13.62 -5.01
C GLY A 354 -5.78 12.36 -4.34
N LEU A 355 -4.46 12.15 -4.38
CA LEU A 355 -3.80 10.93 -3.88
C LEU A 355 -3.42 11.02 -2.40
N CYS A 356 -3.41 12.21 -1.78
CA CYS A 356 -3.00 12.39 -0.38
C CYS A 356 -4.13 12.93 0.50
N LEU A 357 -5.04 12.04 0.90
CA LEU A 357 -6.19 12.41 1.73
C LEU A 357 -5.79 12.97 3.09
N ASP A 358 -4.67 12.53 3.67
CA ASP A 358 -4.17 13.00 4.95
C ASP A 358 -3.93 14.52 4.95
N LEU A 359 -3.36 15.04 3.88
CA LEU A 359 -3.11 16.46 3.71
C LEU A 359 -4.32 17.21 3.13
N LYS A 360 -5.04 16.59 2.20
CA LYS A 360 -6.24 17.20 1.59
C LYS A 360 -7.34 17.53 2.61
N LYS A 361 -7.42 16.80 3.72
CA LYS A 361 -8.37 17.04 4.81
C LYS A 361 -8.06 18.30 5.65
N ILE A 362 -6.92 18.93 5.45
CA ILE A 362 -6.61 20.23 6.04
C ILE A 362 -7.35 21.29 5.19
N GLU A 363 -8.44 21.85 5.73
CA GLU A 363 -9.29 22.79 4.99
C GLU A 363 -8.59 24.12 4.72
N ASN A 364 -7.88 24.66 5.73
CA ASN A 364 -7.12 25.90 5.58
C ASN A 364 -5.93 25.66 4.64
N ILE A 365 -5.90 26.39 3.53
CA ILE A 365 -4.92 26.22 2.45
C ILE A 365 -3.48 26.57 2.91
N GLU A 366 -3.31 27.57 3.77
CA GLU A 366 -2.00 27.99 4.27
C GLU A 366 -1.40 26.89 5.17
N LYS A 367 -2.20 26.39 6.13
CA LYS A 367 -1.80 25.26 6.99
C LYS A 367 -1.53 23.99 6.17
N ARG A 368 -2.32 23.74 5.14
CA ARG A 368 -2.10 22.62 4.21
C ARG A 368 -0.79 22.78 3.44
N THR A 369 -0.51 23.98 2.94
CA THR A 369 0.74 24.30 2.25
C THR A 369 1.94 24.07 3.15
N ILE A 370 1.94 24.55 4.39
CA ILE A 370 3.01 24.32 5.38
C ILE A 370 3.24 22.82 5.61
N ALA A 371 2.16 22.05 5.75
CA ALA A 371 2.25 20.60 5.94
C ALA A 371 2.82 19.87 4.71
N GLN A 372 2.46 20.30 3.50
CA GLN A 372 2.98 19.78 2.24
C GLN A 372 4.46 20.15 2.04
N GLU A 373 4.84 21.39 2.33
CA GLU A 373 6.24 21.83 2.28
C GLU A 373 7.13 21.02 3.23
N PHE A 374 6.64 20.80 4.45
CA PHE A 374 7.37 19.95 5.40
C PHE A 374 7.54 18.52 4.89
N ALA A 375 6.51 17.95 4.26
CA ALA A 375 6.63 16.63 3.64
C ALA A 375 7.66 16.61 2.50
N ILE A 376 7.77 17.66 1.68
CA ILE A 376 8.82 17.80 0.65
C ILE A 376 10.21 17.85 1.30
N ILE A 377 10.37 18.62 2.37
CA ILE A 377 11.63 18.72 3.13
C ILE A 377 12.03 17.35 3.67
N ILE A 378 11.13 16.65 4.36
CA ILE A 378 11.38 15.29 4.86
C ILE A 378 11.83 14.37 3.71
N SER A 379 11.09 14.37 2.59
CA SER A 379 11.43 13.55 1.43
C SER A 379 12.84 13.85 0.92
N LYS A 380 13.20 15.12 0.78
CA LYS A 380 14.52 15.57 0.29
C LYS A 380 15.64 15.14 1.25
N GLU A 381 15.48 15.40 2.55
CA GLU A 381 16.46 15.07 3.58
C GLU A 381 16.69 13.57 3.70
N ILE A 382 15.62 12.76 3.74
CA ILE A 382 15.74 11.30 3.74
C ILE A 382 16.50 10.83 2.50
N PHE A 383 16.11 11.30 1.32
CA PHE A 383 16.73 10.87 0.08
C PHE A 383 18.19 11.30 -0.03
N TYR A 384 18.54 12.47 0.48
CA TYR A 384 19.92 12.95 0.51
C TYR A 384 20.82 12.12 1.42
N ASN A 385 20.26 11.63 2.53
CA ASN A 385 21.01 10.94 3.58
C ASN A 385 20.77 9.42 3.62
N ASN A 386 20.03 8.84 2.66
CA ASN A 386 19.63 7.44 2.66
C ASN A 386 20.79 6.41 2.76
N LYS A 387 22.01 6.76 2.34
CA LYS A 387 23.22 5.93 2.51
C LYS A 387 23.97 6.21 3.82
N LYS A 388 23.63 7.29 4.54
CA LYS A 388 24.29 7.69 5.79
C LYS A 388 23.52 7.24 7.03
N ILE A 389 22.19 7.20 6.93
CA ILE A 389 21.31 6.73 8.00
C ILE A 389 21.54 5.25 8.23
N LYS A 390 21.94 4.87 9.43
CA LYS A 390 22.35 3.51 9.80
C LYS A 390 21.23 2.70 10.43
N ASP A 391 20.26 3.38 11.06
CA ASP A 391 19.12 2.74 11.72
C ASP A 391 17.86 3.61 11.65
N ILE A 392 16.77 3.04 12.15
CA ILE A 392 15.46 3.70 12.10
C ILE A 392 15.37 4.86 13.10
N GLU A 393 16.14 4.86 14.16
CA GLU A 393 16.14 5.90 15.17
C GLU A 393 16.81 7.18 14.65
N GLU A 394 17.87 7.05 13.86
CA GLU A 394 18.48 8.19 13.15
C GLU A 394 17.46 8.83 12.18
N LEU A 395 16.67 8.01 11.46
CA LEU A 395 15.57 8.52 10.64
C LEU A 395 14.54 9.29 11.48
N ILE A 396 14.10 8.71 12.60
CA ILE A 396 13.09 9.33 13.48
C ILE A 396 13.60 10.68 13.99
N ASN A 397 14.84 10.75 14.42
CA ASN A 397 15.44 12.00 14.91
C ASN A 397 15.51 13.10 13.82
N MET A 398 15.73 12.70 12.58
CA MET A 398 15.79 13.64 11.44
C MET A 398 14.41 14.22 11.08
N VAL A 399 13.32 13.49 11.28
CA VAL A 399 11.97 13.90 10.85
C VAL A 399 11.14 14.57 11.95
N ILE A 400 11.74 14.91 13.11
CA ILE A 400 11.01 15.55 14.21
C ILE A 400 10.46 16.92 13.76
N LEU A 401 9.14 17.09 13.92
CA LEU A 401 8.45 18.35 13.63
C LEU A 401 8.94 19.51 14.52
N PRO A 402 9.01 20.73 13.99
CA PRO A 402 9.26 21.92 14.79
C PRO A 402 8.31 22.01 15.99
N GLN A 403 8.84 22.31 17.16
CA GLN A 403 8.05 22.39 18.39
C GLN A 403 7.33 23.74 18.55
N LYS A 404 7.68 24.74 17.71
CA LYS A 404 7.04 26.06 17.68
C LYS A 404 6.33 26.20 16.34
N GLY A 405 5.04 26.38 16.37
CA GLY A 405 4.21 26.83 15.26
C GLY A 405 3.90 28.29 15.42
#